data_8af8c77fd1d1d7a4684b01dfae5b0de2
#
_entry.id   8af8c77fd1d1d7a4684b01dfae5b0de2
#
_cell.length_a   1.000
_cell.length_b   1.000
_cell.length_c   1.000
_cell.angle_alpha   90.00
_cell.angle_beta   90.00
_cell.angle_gamma   90.00
#
_symmetry.space_group_name_H-M   'P 1'
#
loop_
_entity.id
_entity.type
_entity.pdbx_description
1 polymer ?
#
loop_
_entity_poly.entity_id
_entity_poly.type
_entity_poly.pdbx_seq_one_letter_code
_entity_poly.pdbx_strand_id
1 'polypeptide(L)'
;AVRTNEFGSFTVDFALPSACLNGMFSLKAGEGRTNIRVEDYKRPTFDITFDKQQGSYQLGDKVEVKGKIQSYSGVLLQDLPVKYTVKRSVVDLWRLAESMQIASGEVIANEDGEFTIPVLLEENNAYKNNTRIYYRYSIEATATNVAGETQSSTDVIAAGNRSLILQTELKEKICKNQPFNTVFKVQNLNGQPVEVKGTFSLYQAKDADFKQLDENPAATGTFTSNEEMTIEWGNLPSGPYVLKAVVKDGQGKEVTAEANTILFSREDNRPPVETTVWFYEANTEFDATHPAVFCFGTSKKDAYVMMNVFSGNKLLESKTMNLSDTIVHFKYPYQESYGDGVLVSFCMVRDGQVYQEQARLKKRLPDKTLTMKWEVFRD
;
A
#
# COMPACT_ATOMS: atom_id res chain seq x y z
N ALA A 1 -15.95 -29.70 -28.84
CA ALA A 1 -14.51 -29.68 -28.54
C ALA A 1 -13.89 -28.47 -29.25
N VAL A 2 -13.02 -27.75 -28.55
CA VAL A 2 -12.31 -26.56 -29.07
C VAL A 2 -10.85 -26.95 -29.25
N ARG A 3 -10.21 -26.52 -30.35
CA ARG A 3 -8.78 -26.68 -30.59
C ARG A 3 -8.07 -25.37 -30.26
N THR A 4 -6.93 -25.46 -29.61
CA THR A 4 -6.02 -24.34 -29.40
C THR A 4 -5.27 -23.98 -30.69
N ASN A 5 -4.91 -22.71 -30.84
CA ASN A 5 -3.99 -22.25 -31.85
C ASN A 5 -2.53 -22.65 -31.51
N GLU A 6 -1.57 -22.27 -32.36
CA GLU A 6 -0.13 -22.52 -32.16
C GLU A 6 0.45 -21.92 -30.85
N PHE A 7 -0.24 -20.93 -30.24
CA PHE A 7 0.15 -20.30 -28.98
C PHE A 7 -0.59 -20.91 -27.76
N GLY A 8 -1.35 -21.99 -27.95
CA GLY A 8 -2.11 -22.63 -26.89
C GLY A 8 -3.41 -21.87 -26.48
N SER A 9 -3.82 -20.85 -27.23
CA SER A 9 -5.02 -20.06 -26.98
C SER A 9 -6.22 -20.59 -27.78
N PHE A 10 -7.43 -20.41 -27.21
CA PHE A 10 -8.68 -20.70 -27.91
C PHE A 10 -9.73 -19.64 -27.57
N THR A 11 -10.70 -19.48 -28.46
CA THR A 11 -11.89 -18.64 -28.27
C THR A 11 -13.14 -19.52 -28.43
N VAL A 12 -14.17 -19.22 -27.62
CA VAL A 12 -15.43 -19.91 -27.69
C VAL A 12 -16.58 -18.96 -27.38
N ASP A 13 -17.64 -19.03 -28.16
CA ASP A 13 -18.86 -18.31 -27.94
C ASP A 13 -19.90 -19.25 -27.29
N PHE A 14 -20.56 -18.77 -26.26
CA PHE A 14 -21.64 -19.46 -25.59
C PHE A 14 -22.94 -18.72 -25.78
N ALA A 15 -23.94 -19.37 -26.30
CA ALA A 15 -25.31 -18.90 -26.22
C ALA A 15 -25.88 -19.24 -24.83
N LEU A 16 -26.33 -18.22 -24.10
CA LEU A 16 -27.03 -18.45 -22.85
C LEU A 16 -28.41 -19.08 -23.16
N PRO A 17 -28.85 -20.09 -22.38
CA PRO A 17 -30.20 -20.62 -22.50
C PRO A 17 -31.24 -19.52 -22.31
N SER A 18 -32.26 -19.48 -23.14
CA SER A 18 -33.34 -18.47 -23.10
C SER A 18 -34.19 -18.53 -21.81
N ALA A 19 -34.05 -19.59 -21.01
CA ALA A 19 -34.75 -19.79 -19.73
C ALA A 19 -33.76 -20.13 -18.61
N CYS A 20 -32.61 -19.43 -18.53
CA CYS A 20 -31.70 -19.60 -17.41
C CYS A 20 -32.08 -18.69 -16.24
N LEU A 21 -31.85 -19.17 -15.01
CA LEU A 21 -31.97 -18.36 -13.81
C LEU A 21 -30.84 -17.32 -13.74
N ASN A 22 -31.16 -16.13 -13.27
CA ASN A 22 -30.14 -15.12 -12.95
C ASN A 22 -29.19 -15.64 -11.86
N GLY A 23 -27.90 -15.34 -11.97
CA GLY A 23 -26.93 -15.73 -10.96
C GLY A 23 -25.51 -15.87 -11.49
N MET A 24 -24.67 -16.47 -10.66
CA MET A 24 -23.26 -16.74 -10.97
C MET A 24 -23.13 -18.04 -11.75
N PHE A 25 -22.59 -17.94 -12.95
CA PHE A 25 -22.25 -19.09 -13.79
C PHE A 25 -20.75 -19.31 -13.79
N SER A 26 -20.34 -20.55 -13.69
CA SER A 26 -18.93 -20.92 -13.73
C SER A 26 -18.59 -21.57 -15.05
N LEU A 27 -17.65 -20.99 -15.76
CA LEU A 27 -17.06 -21.55 -16.97
C LEU A 27 -15.77 -22.30 -16.61
N LYS A 28 -15.65 -23.53 -17.06
CA LYS A 28 -14.48 -24.37 -16.83
C LYS A 28 -13.91 -24.88 -18.16
N ALA A 29 -12.60 -24.74 -18.33
CA ALA A 29 -11.87 -25.28 -19.46
C ALA A 29 -10.54 -25.89 -18.97
N GLY A 30 -10.45 -27.21 -18.97
CA GLY A 30 -9.33 -27.92 -18.35
C GLY A 30 -9.23 -27.59 -16.84
N GLU A 31 -8.08 -27.11 -16.41
CA GLU A 31 -7.83 -26.64 -15.05
C GLU A 31 -8.27 -25.18 -14.82
N GLY A 32 -8.48 -24.43 -15.91
CA GLY A 32 -8.90 -23.03 -15.84
C GLY A 32 -10.39 -22.90 -15.48
N ARG A 33 -10.71 -21.95 -14.58
CA ARG A 33 -12.06 -21.61 -14.17
C ARG A 33 -12.23 -20.10 -14.12
N THR A 34 -13.37 -19.62 -14.65
CA THR A 34 -13.81 -18.23 -14.47
C THR A 34 -15.31 -18.22 -14.13
N ASN A 35 -15.74 -17.15 -13.46
CA ASN A 35 -17.15 -16.96 -13.13
C ASN A 35 -17.68 -15.76 -13.89
N ILE A 36 -18.89 -15.90 -14.44
CA ILE A 36 -19.64 -14.81 -15.08
C ILE A 36 -20.96 -14.66 -14.32
N ARG A 37 -21.43 -13.43 -14.21
CA ARG A 37 -22.72 -13.12 -13.63
C ARG A 37 -23.71 -12.90 -14.77
N VAL A 38 -24.81 -13.61 -14.75
CA VAL A 38 -25.89 -13.50 -15.73
C VAL A 38 -27.08 -12.90 -15.02
N GLU A 39 -27.58 -11.79 -15.53
CA GLU A 39 -28.73 -11.07 -14.99
C GLU A 39 -29.59 -10.55 -16.12
N ASP A 40 -30.92 -10.49 -15.89
CA ASP A 40 -31.80 -9.75 -16.77
C ASP A 40 -31.48 -8.25 -16.64
N TYR A 41 -30.96 -7.68 -17.69
CA TYR A 41 -30.65 -6.26 -17.71
C TYR A 41 -31.95 -5.45 -17.77
N LYS A 42 -32.41 -4.98 -16.62
CA LYS A 42 -33.36 -3.86 -16.54
C LYS A 42 -32.56 -2.60 -16.37
N ARG A 43 -32.65 -1.69 -17.34
CA ARG A 43 -32.02 -0.37 -17.21
C ARG A 43 -32.63 0.32 -15.98
N PRO A 44 -31.86 0.69 -14.97
CA PRO A 44 -32.37 1.43 -13.82
C PRO A 44 -33.05 2.72 -14.28
N THR A 45 -34.16 3.07 -13.66
CA THR A 45 -34.85 4.33 -13.96
C THR A 45 -34.47 5.47 -13.05
N PHE A 46 -33.85 5.15 -11.90
CA PHE A 46 -33.36 6.13 -10.93
C PHE A 46 -32.15 5.58 -10.17
N ASP A 47 -31.41 6.47 -9.51
CA ASP A 47 -30.34 6.13 -8.59
C ASP A 47 -30.47 6.87 -7.26
N ILE A 48 -29.69 6.42 -6.27
CA ILE A 48 -29.51 7.05 -4.97
C ILE A 48 -28.04 7.42 -4.86
N THR A 49 -27.78 8.69 -4.59
CA THR A 49 -26.42 9.19 -4.37
C THR A 49 -26.31 9.80 -2.98
N PHE A 50 -25.13 9.69 -2.38
CA PHE A 50 -24.80 10.37 -1.13
C PHE A 50 -23.84 11.53 -1.40
N ASP A 51 -23.98 12.58 -0.61
CA ASP A 51 -23.00 13.65 -0.56
C ASP A 51 -21.70 13.12 0.04
N LYS A 52 -20.55 13.47 -0.55
CA LYS A 52 -19.25 13.03 -0.06
C LYS A 52 -19.00 13.55 1.37
N GLN A 53 -18.75 12.64 2.27
CA GLN A 53 -18.39 12.96 3.64
C GLN A 53 -16.96 13.47 3.71
N GLN A 54 -16.77 14.76 3.99
CA GLN A 54 -15.46 15.42 4.01
C GLN A 54 -14.94 15.72 5.42
N GLY A 55 -15.72 15.40 6.45
CA GLY A 55 -15.41 15.73 7.83
C GLY A 55 -14.44 14.78 8.52
N SER A 56 -13.79 15.29 9.56
CA SER A 56 -13.16 14.46 10.58
C SER A 56 -14.19 14.26 11.69
N TYR A 57 -14.67 13.04 11.83
CA TYR A 57 -15.72 12.70 12.79
C TYR A 57 -15.14 12.00 14.02
N GLN A 58 -15.83 12.16 15.14
CA GLN A 58 -15.45 11.57 16.42
C GLN A 58 -16.52 10.63 16.94
N LEU A 59 -16.12 9.75 17.85
CA LEU A 59 -17.07 8.91 18.56
C LEU A 59 -17.98 9.77 19.42
N GLY A 60 -19.29 9.48 19.34
CA GLY A 60 -20.35 10.26 20.01
C GLY A 60 -20.94 11.38 19.16
N ASP A 61 -20.36 11.71 18.02
CA ASP A 61 -20.94 12.71 17.12
C ASP A 61 -22.26 12.23 16.54
N LYS A 62 -23.19 13.19 16.39
CA LYS A 62 -24.42 13.03 15.61
C LYS A 62 -24.17 13.63 14.23
N VAL A 63 -24.16 12.79 13.22
CA VAL A 63 -23.88 13.18 11.83
C VAL A 63 -25.16 13.10 11.02
N GLU A 64 -25.43 14.11 10.23
CA GLU A 64 -26.48 14.13 9.24
C GLU A 64 -25.91 13.71 7.89
N VAL A 65 -26.24 12.49 7.44
CA VAL A 65 -25.80 11.96 6.15
C VAL A 65 -26.83 12.32 5.10
N LYS A 66 -26.43 13.18 4.19
CA LYS A 66 -27.31 13.67 3.12
C LYS A 66 -27.15 12.81 1.85
N GLY A 67 -28.27 12.62 1.19
CA GLY A 67 -28.31 11.95 -0.10
C GLY A 67 -29.46 12.46 -0.96
N LYS A 68 -29.48 12.02 -2.21
CA LYS A 68 -30.45 12.42 -3.21
C LYS A 68 -30.91 11.23 -4.04
N ILE A 69 -32.19 11.20 -4.36
CA ILE A 69 -32.80 10.28 -5.30
C ILE A 69 -33.10 11.02 -6.58
N GLN A 70 -32.58 10.53 -7.69
CA GLN A 70 -32.77 11.16 -8.98
C GLN A 70 -33.08 10.15 -10.08
N SER A 71 -34.15 10.41 -10.85
CA SER A 71 -34.43 9.66 -12.07
C SER A 71 -33.42 10.00 -13.17
N TYR A 72 -33.03 9.01 -13.97
CA TYR A 72 -32.18 9.22 -15.15
C TYR A 72 -32.86 10.10 -16.23
N SER A 73 -34.17 10.25 -16.19
CA SER A 73 -34.90 11.21 -17.04
C SER A 73 -34.89 12.64 -16.50
N GLY A 74 -34.24 12.89 -15.35
CA GLY A 74 -34.19 14.20 -14.70
C GLY A 74 -35.43 14.57 -13.89
N VAL A 75 -36.39 13.66 -13.76
CA VAL A 75 -37.59 13.87 -12.91
C VAL A 75 -37.20 13.63 -11.46
N LEU A 76 -37.48 14.56 -10.58
CA LEU A 76 -37.30 14.45 -9.14
C LEU A 76 -38.29 13.44 -8.56
N LEU A 77 -37.80 12.56 -7.68
CA LEU A 77 -38.66 11.58 -7.01
C LEU A 77 -38.88 12.09 -5.56
N GLN A 78 -39.92 12.91 -5.44
CA GLN A 78 -40.34 13.51 -4.15
C GLN A 78 -41.24 12.57 -3.38
N ASP A 79 -41.33 12.79 -2.05
CA ASP A 79 -42.20 12.07 -1.11
C ASP A 79 -41.95 10.55 -1.08
N LEU A 80 -40.76 10.12 -1.58
CA LEU A 80 -40.39 8.70 -1.64
C LEU A 80 -39.82 8.25 -0.28
N PRO A 81 -40.35 7.17 0.32
CA PRO A 81 -39.78 6.60 1.53
C PRO A 81 -38.40 6.00 1.25
N VAL A 82 -37.42 6.38 2.04
CA VAL A 82 -36.03 5.87 2.01
C VAL A 82 -35.79 5.09 3.28
N LYS A 83 -35.71 3.78 3.16
CA LYS A 83 -35.32 2.91 4.28
C LYS A 83 -33.82 2.92 4.43
N TYR A 84 -33.33 2.99 5.64
CA TYR A 84 -31.90 2.97 5.88
C TYR A 84 -31.49 1.95 6.96
N THR A 85 -30.27 1.47 6.85
CA THR A 85 -29.63 0.61 7.80
C THR A 85 -28.22 1.13 8.05
N VAL A 86 -27.84 1.23 9.34
CA VAL A 86 -26.47 1.63 9.74
C VAL A 86 -25.79 0.43 10.39
N LYS A 87 -24.68 0.03 9.84
CA LYS A 87 -23.81 -1.03 10.36
C LYS A 87 -22.49 -0.43 10.83
N ARG A 88 -22.09 -0.75 12.05
CA ARG A 88 -20.77 -0.40 12.60
C ARG A 88 -19.83 -1.59 12.47
N SER A 89 -18.66 -1.39 11.87
CA SER A 89 -17.60 -2.39 11.78
C SER A 89 -16.35 -1.89 12.49
N VAL A 90 -15.69 -2.76 13.25
CA VAL A 90 -14.41 -2.48 13.90
C VAL A 90 -13.29 -2.72 12.91
N VAL A 91 -12.38 -1.76 12.79
CA VAL A 91 -11.17 -1.87 11.97
C VAL A 91 -9.95 -1.90 12.87
N ASP A 92 -9.21 -3.01 12.84
CA ASP A 92 -7.92 -3.15 13.50
C ASP A 92 -6.87 -3.50 12.46
N LEU A 93 -5.78 -2.73 12.42
CA LEU A 93 -4.67 -2.92 11.47
C LEU A 93 -5.14 -3.20 10.02
N TRP A 94 -6.15 -2.43 9.56
CA TRP A 94 -6.75 -2.54 8.22
C TRP A 94 -7.67 -3.77 8.01
N ARG A 95 -7.93 -4.56 9.05
CA ARG A 95 -8.87 -5.69 8.99
C ARG A 95 -10.21 -5.29 9.57
N LEU A 96 -11.28 -5.61 8.85
CA LEU A 96 -12.64 -5.58 9.40
C LEU A 96 -12.80 -6.77 10.33
N ALA A 97 -12.93 -6.52 11.64
CA ALA A 97 -12.99 -7.58 12.64
C ALA A 97 -14.42 -8.01 12.93
N GLU A 98 -15.36 -7.07 13.03
CA GLU A 98 -16.73 -7.32 13.45
C GLU A 98 -17.65 -6.31 12.75
N SER A 99 -18.84 -6.75 12.34
CA SER A 99 -19.86 -5.88 11.78
C SER A 99 -21.19 -6.12 12.46
N MET A 100 -21.79 -5.05 12.98
CA MET A 100 -23.05 -5.09 13.73
C MET A 100 -23.98 -3.98 13.25
N GLN A 101 -25.24 -4.32 13.03
CA GLN A 101 -26.27 -3.30 12.79
C GLN A 101 -26.53 -2.54 14.09
N ILE A 102 -26.45 -1.21 14.06
CA ILE A 102 -26.64 -0.34 15.21
C ILE A 102 -27.90 0.53 15.10
N ALA A 103 -28.35 0.80 13.88
CA ALA A 103 -29.58 1.55 13.66
C ALA A 103 -30.25 1.12 12.35
N SER A 104 -31.56 1.37 12.28
CA SER A 104 -32.35 1.32 11.03
C SER A 104 -33.58 2.20 11.19
N GLY A 105 -34.12 2.68 10.09
CA GLY A 105 -35.27 3.54 10.08
C GLY A 105 -35.73 3.87 8.67
N GLU A 106 -36.58 4.88 8.59
CA GLU A 106 -37.13 5.40 7.34
C GLU A 106 -37.14 6.93 7.40
N VAL A 107 -36.74 7.57 6.32
CA VAL A 107 -36.86 9.01 6.09
C VAL A 107 -37.58 9.26 4.78
N ILE A 108 -38.13 10.46 4.57
CA ILE A 108 -38.86 10.80 3.35
C ILE A 108 -38.03 11.80 2.56
N ALA A 109 -37.88 11.55 1.26
CA ALA A 109 -37.25 12.49 0.35
C ALA A 109 -38.13 13.75 0.16
N ASN A 110 -37.50 14.91 0.18
CA ASN A 110 -38.17 16.20 0.01
C ASN A 110 -38.57 16.46 -1.48
N GLU A 111 -39.07 17.65 -1.78
CA GLU A 111 -39.48 18.08 -3.13
C GLU A 111 -38.31 18.03 -4.14
N ASP A 112 -37.09 18.20 -3.69
CA ASP A 112 -35.84 18.11 -4.49
C ASP A 112 -35.28 16.70 -4.60
N GLY A 113 -35.97 15.69 -4.04
CA GLY A 113 -35.51 14.31 -3.94
C GLY A 113 -34.41 14.11 -2.90
N GLU A 114 -34.15 15.09 -2.03
CA GLU A 114 -33.09 15.01 -1.01
C GLU A 114 -33.63 14.37 0.27
N PHE A 115 -32.76 13.61 0.94
CA PHE A 115 -33.06 13.01 2.23
C PHE A 115 -31.88 13.16 3.18
N THR A 116 -32.15 13.08 4.47
CA THR A 116 -31.13 13.17 5.51
C THR A 116 -31.31 12.03 6.51
N ILE A 117 -30.23 11.25 6.71
CA ILE A 117 -30.21 10.13 7.65
C ILE A 117 -29.43 10.56 8.89
N PRO A 118 -30.06 10.60 10.08
CA PRO A 118 -29.35 10.88 11.33
C PRO A 118 -28.56 9.64 11.77
N VAL A 119 -27.27 9.79 11.98
CA VAL A 119 -26.36 8.72 12.42
C VAL A 119 -25.65 9.14 13.69
N LEU A 120 -25.78 8.35 14.75
CA LEU A 120 -24.98 8.49 15.96
C LEU A 120 -23.75 7.57 15.85
N LEU A 121 -22.56 8.15 15.95
CA LEU A 121 -21.29 7.42 15.84
C LEU A 121 -20.93 6.77 17.18
N GLU A 122 -21.66 5.72 17.55
CA GLU A 122 -21.52 5.05 18.85
C GLU A 122 -20.24 4.22 18.94
N GLU A 123 -19.56 4.35 20.09
CA GLU A 123 -18.41 3.49 20.45
C GLU A 123 -18.89 2.06 20.81
N ASN A 124 -18.02 1.09 20.57
CA ASN A 124 -18.20 -0.25 21.13
C ASN A 124 -17.46 -0.34 22.48
N ASN A 125 -18.19 -0.54 23.55
CA ASN A 125 -17.64 -0.62 24.90
C ASN A 125 -16.56 -1.71 25.06
N ALA A 126 -16.60 -2.76 24.26
CA ALA A 126 -15.58 -3.82 24.27
C ALA A 126 -14.18 -3.31 23.87
N TYR A 127 -14.11 -2.21 23.13
CA TYR A 127 -12.87 -1.62 22.63
C TYR A 127 -12.60 -0.22 23.18
N LYS A 128 -13.30 0.17 24.22
CA LYS A 128 -13.12 1.46 24.87
C LYS A 128 -11.66 1.67 25.27
N ASN A 129 -11.12 2.85 24.95
CA ASN A 129 -9.72 3.21 25.18
C ASN A 129 -8.67 2.50 24.26
N ASN A 130 -9.08 1.68 23.31
CA ASN A 130 -8.15 1.15 22.32
C ASN A 130 -7.90 2.20 21.23
N THR A 131 -6.72 2.85 21.27
CA THR A 131 -6.34 3.90 20.31
C THR A 131 -5.90 3.35 18.95
N ARG A 132 -5.71 2.02 18.81
CA ARG A 132 -5.28 1.38 17.57
C ARG A 132 -6.42 1.14 16.62
N ILE A 133 -7.65 1.01 17.13
CA ILE A 133 -8.84 0.76 16.31
C ILE A 133 -9.56 2.05 15.94
N TYR A 134 -10.33 1.96 14.89
CA TYR A 134 -11.37 2.91 14.52
C TYR A 134 -12.59 2.15 14.00
N TYR A 135 -13.70 2.83 13.81
CA TYR A 135 -14.96 2.26 13.36
C TYR A 135 -15.30 2.77 11.96
N ARG A 136 -15.84 1.89 11.15
CA ARG A 136 -16.50 2.24 9.89
C ARG A 136 -18.01 2.06 10.07
N TYR A 137 -18.74 3.13 9.84
CA TYR A 137 -20.19 3.15 9.83
C TYR A 137 -20.65 3.11 8.38
N SER A 138 -21.23 1.98 7.98
CA SER A 138 -21.78 1.78 6.62
C SER A 138 -23.26 2.11 6.66
N ILE A 139 -23.67 3.13 5.93
CA ILE A 139 -25.03 3.65 5.83
C ILE A 139 -25.59 3.20 4.51
N GLU A 140 -26.50 2.23 4.51
CA GLU A 140 -27.19 1.74 3.33
C GLU A 140 -28.56 2.41 3.26
N ALA A 141 -28.85 3.10 2.16
CA ALA A 141 -30.17 3.65 1.84
C ALA A 141 -30.82 2.84 0.72
N THR A 142 -32.10 2.53 0.86
CA THR A 142 -32.89 1.78 -0.11
C THR A 142 -34.21 2.49 -0.35
N ALA A 143 -34.58 2.71 -1.59
CA ALA A 143 -35.85 3.29 -1.99
C ALA A 143 -36.54 2.43 -3.07
N THR A 144 -37.86 2.41 -3.06
CA THR A 144 -38.68 1.68 -4.05
C THR A 144 -39.64 2.66 -4.69
N ASN A 145 -39.59 2.85 -6.01
CA ASN A 145 -40.48 3.73 -6.72
C ASN A 145 -41.88 3.13 -6.90
N VAL A 146 -42.82 3.94 -7.41
CA VAL A 146 -44.22 3.52 -7.63
C VAL A 146 -44.38 2.38 -8.65
N ALA A 147 -43.38 2.14 -9.48
CA ALA A 147 -43.33 1.01 -10.42
C ALA A 147 -42.80 -0.30 -9.79
N GLY A 148 -42.45 -0.27 -8.50
CA GLY A 148 -41.89 -1.40 -7.77
C GLY A 148 -40.40 -1.66 -8.01
N GLU A 149 -39.71 -0.73 -8.68
CA GLU A 149 -38.26 -0.82 -8.83
C GLU A 149 -37.57 -0.36 -7.55
N THR A 150 -36.60 -1.15 -7.06
CA THR A 150 -35.84 -0.87 -5.85
C THR A 150 -34.39 -0.59 -6.19
N GLN A 151 -33.83 0.51 -5.66
CA GLN A 151 -32.43 0.86 -5.74
C GLN A 151 -31.84 1.01 -4.34
N SER A 152 -30.55 0.72 -4.22
CA SER A 152 -29.80 0.85 -2.97
C SER A 152 -28.46 1.51 -3.23
N SER A 153 -28.02 2.31 -2.28
CA SER A 153 -26.69 2.92 -2.27
C SER A 153 -26.10 2.88 -0.87
N THR A 154 -24.79 2.89 -0.77
CA THR A 154 -24.08 2.81 0.51
C THR A 154 -23.04 3.91 0.60
N ASP A 155 -23.03 4.65 1.71
CA ASP A 155 -21.97 5.56 2.10
C ASP A 155 -21.26 5.06 3.37
N VAL A 156 -20.03 5.54 3.62
CA VAL A 156 -19.21 5.08 4.72
C VAL A 156 -18.59 6.26 5.46
N ILE A 157 -18.82 6.34 6.75
CA ILE A 157 -18.17 7.28 7.65
C ILE A 157 -17.19 6.50 8.55
N ALA A 158 -15.98 7.05 8.72
CA ALA A 158 -15.04 6.53 9.69
C ALA A 158 -14.89 7.49 10.88
N ALA A 159 -14.92 6.95 12.09
CA ALA A 159 -14.68 7.67 13.32
C ALA A 159 -13.94 6.81 14.34
N GLY A 160 -13.17 7.45 15.22
CA GLY A 160 -12.37 6.73 16.20
C GLY A 160 -11.96 7.61 17.37
N ASN A 161 -11.20 7.00 18.29
CA ASN A 161 -10.60 7.72 19.43
C ASN A 161 -9.49 8.69 19.00
N ARG A 162 -9.07 8.63 17.74
CA ARG A 162 -8.19 9.59 17.06
C ARG A 162 -8.84 10.02 15.76
N SER A 163 -8.65 11.27 15.37
CA SER A 163 -9.22 11.81 14.14
C SER A 163 -8.27 11.75 12.94
N LEU A 164 -6.99 11.46 13.18
CA LEU A 164 -5.94 11.42 12.16
C LEU A 164 -5.25 10.06 12.10
N ILE A 165 -4.73 9.75 10.93
CA ILE A 165 -3.78 8.67 10.67
C ILE A 165 -2.49 9.33 10.19
N LEU A 166 -1.39 9.04 10.90
CA LEU A 166 -0.05 9.43 10.49
C LEU A 166 0.67 8.21 9.93
N GLN A 167 1.25 8.34 8.76
CA GLN A 167 2.07 7.32 8.12
C GLN A 167 3.42 7.92 7.75
N THR A 168 4.47 7.16 7.98
CA THR A 168 5.82 7.48 7.52
C THR A 168 6.42 6.25 6.87
N GLU A 169 7.05 6.45 5.74
CA GLU A 169 7.67 5.37 4.98
C GLU A 169 9.19 5.61 4.98
N LEU A 170 9.93 4.69 5.56
CA LEU A 170 11.37 4.61 5.40
C LEU A 170 11.72 3.38 4.56
N LYS A 171 12.77 3.50 3.76
CA LYS A 171 13.37 2.31 3.14
C LYS A 171 13.99 1.45 4.23
N GLU A 172 13.94 0.13 4.06
CA GLU A 172 14.59 -0.81 4.98
C GLU A 172 16.08 -0.48 5.18
N LYS A 173 16.76 -0.05 4.12
CA LYS A 173 18.15 0.38 4.13
C LYS A 173 18.28 1.76 3.51
N ILE A 174 18.92 2.69 4.19
CA ILE A 174 19.17 4.05 3.72
C ILE A 174 20.68 4.30 3.65
N CYS A 175 21.14 4.63 2.45
CA CYS A 175 22.52 5.03 2.22
C CYS A 175 22.72 6.50 2.61
N LYS A 176 23.50 6.77 3.66
CA LYS A 176 23.72 8.13 4.18
C LYS A 176 24.59 9.01 3.27
N ASN A 177 25.23 8.44 2.26
CA ASN A 177 26.00 9.18 1.26
C ASN A 177 25.09 9.88 0.21
N GLN A 178 23.78 9.72 0.30
CA GLN A 178 22.80 10.31 -0.62
C GLN A 178 21.69 10.99 0.16
N PRO A 179 21.14 12.11 -0.34
CA PRO A 179 19.94 12.71 0.22
C PRO A 179 18.80 11.68 0.24
N PHE A 180 18.04 11.66 1.31
CA PHE A 180 16.86 10.83 1.44
C PHE A 180 15.62 11.68 1.64
N ASN A 181 14.77 11.69 0.64
CA ASN A 181 13.49 12.37 0.68
C ASN A 181 12.40 11.44 1.21
N THR A 182 11.56 11.97 2.06
CA THR A 182 10.40 11.27 2.61
C THR A 182 9.21 12.21 2.72
N VAL A 183 8.03 11.62 2.89
CA VAL A 183 6.77 12.32 3.13
C VAL A 183 6.12 11.75 4.36
N PHE A 184 5.75 12.61 5.30
CA PHE A 184 4.89 12.25 6.41
C PHE A 184 3.44 12.43 5.98
N LYS A 185 2.78 11.33 5.64
CA LYS A 185 1.40 11.37 5.17
C LYS A 185 0.45 11.46 6.36
N VAL A 186 -0.36 12.50 6.40
CA VAL A 186 -1.42 12.65 7.39
C VAL A 186 -2.76 12.76 6.68
N GLN A 187 -3.68 11.95 7.10
CA GLN A 187 -5.04 11.93 6.59
C GLN A 187 -6.04 11.75 7.73
N ASN A 188 -7.27 12.21 7.53
CA ASN A 188 -8.36 11.87 8.42
C ASN A 188 -8.76 10.39 8.24
N LEU A 189 -9.65 9.89 9.10
CA LEU A 189 -10.12 8.50 9.03
C LEU A 189 -10.92 8.19 7.75
N ASN A 190 -11.38 9.21 7.03
CA ASN A 190 -12.07 9.09 5.75
C ASN A 190 -11.13 9.17 4.54
N GLY A 191 -9.81 9.16 4.78
CA GLY A 191 -8.78 9.09 3.74
C GLY A 191 -8.43 10.42 3.08
N GLN A 192 -8.91 11.54 3.63
CA GLN A 192 -8.60 12.86 3.08
C GLN A 192 -7.31 13.41 3.71
N PRO A 193 -6.40 13.97 2.91
CA PRO A 193 -5.20 14.58 3.42
C PRO A 193 -5.52 15.76 4.34
N VAL A 194 -4.80 15.84 5.44
CA VAL A 194 -4.93 16.92 6.43
C VAL A 194 -3.58 17.59 6.59
N GLU A 195 -3.54 18.92 6.47
CA GLU A 195 -2.34 19.71 6.68
C GLU A 195 -2.15 20.01 8.17
N VAL A 196 -1.08 19.46 8.75
CA VAL A 196 -0.68 19.69 10.14
C VAL A 196 0.84 19.76 10.24
N LYS A 197 1.33 20.45 11.26
CA LYS A 197 2.75 20.43 11.62
C LYS A 197 3.00 19.31 12.62
N GLY A 198 4.11 18.61 12.43
CA GLY A 198 4.55 17.55 13.32
C GLY A 198 6.02 17.63 13.67
N THR A 199 6.44 16.74 14.54
CA THR A 199 7.83 16.54 14.93
C THR A 199 8.25 15.12 14.68
N PHE A 200 9.52 14.89 14.41
CA PHE A 200 10.09 13.56 14.38
C PHE A 200 11.36 13.48 15.21
N SER A 201 11.65 12.31 15.69
CA SER A 201 12.87 11.98 16.43
C SER A 201 13.44 10.67 15.90
N LEU A 202 14.75 10.62 15.69
CA LEU A 202 15.50 9.46 15.26
C LEU A 202 16.23 8.88 16.46
N TYR A 203 15.96 7.64 16.80
CA TYR A 203 16.64 6.92 17.87
C TYR A 203 17.53 5.83 17.30
N GLN A 204 18.77 5.77 17.71
CA GLN A 204 19.62 4.63 17.39
C GLN A 204 19.15 3.42 18.21
N ALA A 205 18.97 2.28 17.55
CA ALA A 205 18.67 1.03 18.22
C ALA A 205 19.96 0.28 18.54
N LYS A 206 19.95 -0.51 19.61
CA LYS A 206 21.10 -1.30 20.07
C LYS A 206 21.16 -2.66 19.38
N ASP A 207 20.08 -3.09 18.77
CA ASP A 207 19.94 -4.39 18.14
C ASP A 207 19.21 -4.29 16.77
N ALA A 208 19.35 -5.33 15.97
CA ALA A 208 18.70 -5.43 14.65
C ALA A 208 17.18 -5.64 14.74
N ASP A 209 16.65 -5.97 15.92
CA ASP A 209 15.22 -6.15 16.16
C ASP A 209 14.52 -4.85 16.51
N PHE A 210 15.26 -3.74 16.66
CA PHE A 210 14.76 -2.39 16.98
C PHE A 210 14.01 -2.29 18.33
N LYS A 211 14.26 -3.22 19.25
CA LYS A 211 13.55 -3.29 20.54
C LYS A 211 14.14 -2.38 21.61
N GLN A 212 15.46 -2.24 21.62
CA GLN A 212 16.18 -1.42 22.58
C GLN A 212 16.70 -0.16 21.89
N LEU A 213 16.20 0.98 22.31
CA LEU A 213 16.58 2.29 21.78
C LEU A 213 17.50 3.01 22.76
N ASP A 214 18.33 3.90 22.25
CA ASP A 214 19.03 4.87 23.08
C ASP A 214 18.04 5.81 23.77
N GLU A 215 18.38 6.30 24.96
CA GLU A 215 17.52 7.18 25.75
C GLU A 215 17.27 8.53 25.06
N ASN A 216 18.29 9.05 24.39
CA ASN A 216 18.22 10.31 23.70
C ASN A 216 18.13 10.12 22.18
N PRO A 217 17.36 10.92 21.48
CA PRO A 217 17.31 10.89 20.03
C PRO A 217 18.67 11.35 19.43
N ALA A 218 19.14 10.65 18.42
CA ALA A 218 20.33 11.02 17.66
C ALA A 218 20.10 12.25 16.78
N ALA A 219 18.86 12.49 16.36
CA ALA A 219 18.42 13.68 15.65
C ALA A 219 16.92 13.94 15.85
N THR A 220 16.53 15.20 15.76
CA THR A 220 15.14 15.65 15.82
C THR A 220 14.86 16.67 14.73
N GLY A 221 13.60 16.79 14.33
CA GLY A 221 13.19 17.79 13.37
C GLY A 221 11.69 18.04 13.37
N THR A 222 11.26 18.96 12.54
CA THR A 222 9.86 19.29 12.30
C THR A 222 9.50 19.01 10.86
N PHE A 223 8.22 18.75 10.59
CA PHE A 223 7.72 18.55 9.23
C PHE A 223 6.34 19.18 9.07
N THR A 224 6.00 19.49 7.82
CA THR A 224 4.62 19.73 7.38
C THR A 224 4.12 18.44 6.73
N SER A 225 2.93 18.01 7.11
CA SER A 225 2.34 16.78 6.55
C SER A 225 2.10 16.91 5.05
N ASN A 226 2.21 15.77 4.35
CA ASN A 226 1.95 15.63 2.91
C ASN A 226 2.88 16.44 1.99
N GLU A 227 3.91 17.07 2.56
CA GLU A 227 4.99 17.73 1.83
C GLU A 227 6.26 16.87 1.82
N GLU A 228 7.01 16.91 0.72
CA GLU A 228 8.30 16.26 0.64
C GLU A 228 9.33 17.00 1.49
N MET A 229 10.12 16.25 2.26
CA MET A 229 11.22 16.77 3.02
C MET A 229 12.45 15.88 2.93
N THR A 230 13.62 16.46 3.13
CA THR A 230 14.89 15.74 3.19
C THR A 230 15.31 15.56 4.64
N ILE A 231 15.66 14.32 5.00
CA ILE A 231 16.28 14.04 6.30
C ILE A 231 17.78 13.88 6.09
N GLU A 232 18.56 14.64 6.86
CA GLU A 232 20.01 14.62 6.81
C GLU A 232 20.57 13.50 7.70
N TRP A 233 21.07 12.45 7.07
CA TRP A 233 21.65 11.28 7.76
C TRP A 233 23.17 11.31 7.84
N GLY A 234 23.83 12.19 7.08
CA GLY A 234 25.27 12.14 6.79
C GLY A 234 26.19 12.06 8.02
N ASN A 235 25.81 12.73 9.10
CA ASN A 235 26.61 12.81 10.32
C ASN A 235 26.28 11.71 11.34
N LEU A 236 25.29 10.87 11.06
CA LEU A 236 24.91 9.80 11.96
C LEU A 236 25.78 8.55 11.76
N PRO A 237 26.10 7.76 12.81
CA PRO A 237 26.76 6.47 12.68
C PRO A 237 25.94 5.51 11.82
N SER A 238 26.58 4.59 11.12
CA SER A 238 25.89 3.45 10.50
C SER A 238 25.31 2.53 11.58
N GLY A 239 24.09 2.01 11.40
CA GLY A 239 23.42 1.22 12.40
C GLY A 239 21.89 1.19 12.22
N PRO A 240 21.18 0.50 13.09
CA PRO A 240 19.72 0.45 13.09
C PRO A 240 19.13 1.72 13.74
N TYR A 241 18.07 2.25 13.14
CA TYR A 241 17.37 3.45 13.62
C TYR A 241 15.86 3.27 13.60
N VAL A 242 15.21 3.86 14.60
CA VAL A 242 13.75 4.01 14.67
C VAL A 242 13.41 5.49 14.55
N LEU A 243 12.64 5.83 13.54
CA LEU A 243 12.02 7.14 13.40
C LEU A 243 10.67 7.10 14.12
N LYS A 244 10.47 8.03 15.04
CA LYS A 244 9.18 8.28 15.70
C LYS A 244 8.66 9.64 15.27
N ALA A 245 7.50 9.67 14.64
CA ALA A 245 6.84 10.89 14.22
C ALA A 245 5.59 11.14 15.07
N VAL A 246 5.30 12.40 15.37
CA VAL A 246 4.17 12.83 16.20
C VAL A 246 3.49 14.04 15.56
N VAL A 247 2.18 13.98 15.46
CA VAL A 247 1.31 15.12 15.12
C VAL A 247 0.24 15.26 16.20
N LYS A 248 -0.37 16.45 16.33
CA LYS A 248 -1.54 16.67 17.18
C LYS A 248 -2.77 16.86 16.31
N ASP A 249 -3.84 16.20 16.66
CA ASP A 249 -5.12 16.42 15.99
C ASP A 249 -5.78 17.73 16.45
N GLY A 250 -6.95 18.06 15.88
CA GLY A 250 -7.69 19.29 16.19
C GLY A 250 -8.11 19.44 17.66
N GLN A 251 -7.99 18.39 18.48
CA GLN A 251 -8.24 18.41 19.92
C GLN A 251 -6.96 18.41 20.76
N GLY A 252 -5.80 18.46 20.12
CA GLY A 252 -4.50 18.38 20.78
C GLY A 252 -4.07 16.96 21.16
N LYS A 253 -4.79 15.92 20.71
CA LYS A 253 -4.45 14.52 20.97
C LYS A 253 -3.31 14.08 20.07
N GLU A 254 -2.32 13.43 20.65
CA GLU A 254 -1.14 12.97 19.90
C GLU A 254 -1.43 11.73 19.06
N VAL A 255 -1.02 11.79 17.81
CA VAL A 255 -1.04 10.68 16.87
C VAL A 255 0.40 10.39 16.46
N THR A 256 0.84 9.15 16.65
CA THR A 256 2.22 8.73 16.46
C THR A 256 2.35 7.72 15.33
N ALA A 257 3.49 7.73 14.66
CA ALA A 257 3.90 6.68 13.72
C ALA A 257 5.38 6.34 13.97
N GLU A 258 5.72 5.08 13.78
CA GLU A 258 7.09 4.60 13.87
C GLU A 258 7.48 3.89 12.57
N ALA A 259 8.74 4.07 12.15
CA ALA A 259 9.32 3.36 11.03
C ALA A 259 10.77 3.01 11.33
N ASN A 260 11.20 1.83 10.89
CA ASN A 260 12.53 1.30 11.13
C ASN A 260 13.37 1.38 9.87
N THR A 261 14.67 1.61 10.03
CA THR A 261 15.64 1.58 8.93
C THR A 261 17.02 1.19 9.42
N ILE A 262 17.82 0.68 8.51
CA ILE A 262 19.26 0.49 8.73
C ILE A 262 19.99 1.55 7.93
N LEU A 263 20.67 2.45 8.63
CA LEU A 263 21.51 3.46 8.03
C LEU A 263 22.90 2.88 7.74
N PHE A 264 23.43 3.09 6.54
CA PHE A 264 24.76 2.60 6.16
C PHE A 264 25.48 3.59 5.25
N SER A 265 26.83 3.47 5.21
CA SER A 265 27.69 4.15 4.24
C SER A 265 28.17 3.17 3.18
N ARG A 266 28.38 3.68 1.97
CA ARG A 266 29.10 2.91 0.91
C ARG A 266 30.55 2.58 1.26
N GLU A 267 31.08 3.19 2.32
CA GLU A 267 32.43 3.02 2.80
C GLU A 267 32.52 2.08 3.99
N ASP A 268 31.36 1.58 4.47
CA ASP A 268 31.34 0.63 5.58
C ASP A 268 32.01 -0.68 5.15
N ASN A 269 32.98 -1.13 5.94
CA ASN A 269 33.70 -2.37 5.71
C ASN A 269 33.06 -3.59 6.42
N ARG A 270 32.02 -3.34 7.24
CA ARG A 270 31.27 -4.34 7.99
C ARG A 270 29.80 -4.02 7.93
N PRO A 271 28.92 -5.03 7.97
CA PRO A 271 27.48 -4.80 8.09
C PRO A 271 27.18 -3.92 9.32
N PRO A 272 26.32 -2.90 9.17
CA PRO A 272 25.98 -2.00 10.27
C PRO A 272 25.09 -2.65 11.35
N VAL A 273 24.62 -3.87 11.09
CA VAL A 273 23.84 -4.70 12.01
C VAL A 273 24.31 -6.16 11.93
N GLU A 274 24.03 -6.92 12.97
CA GLU A 274 24.27 -8.35 12.92
C GLU A 274 23.33 -8.99 11.90
N THR A 275 23.89 -9.59 10.85
CA THR A 275 23.14 -10.23 9.77
C THR A 275 23.92 -11.38 9.14
N THR A 276 23.21 -12.40 8.70
CA THR A 276 23.84 -13.49 7.94
C THR A 276 24.22 -13.02 6.53
N VAL A 277 23.40 -12.19 5.92
CA VAL A 277 23.66 -11.62 4.58
C VAL A 277 23.44 -10.12 4.61
N TRP A 278 24.44 -9.38 4.12
CA TRP A 278 24.33 -7.97 3.78
C TRP A 278 24.46 -7.82 2.29
N PHE A 279 23.41 -7.31 1.64
CA PHE A 279 23.40 -7.08 0.21
C PHE A 279 22.78 -5.73 -0.10
N TYR A 280 23.40 -4.97 -1.01
CA TYR A 280 22.89 -3.68 -1.46
C TYR A 280 23.36 -3.40 -2.89
N GLU A 281 22.43 -2.95 -3.72
CA GLU A 281 22.66 -2.50 -5.09
C GLU A 281 22.61 -0.97 -5.14
N ALA A 282 23.76 -0.35 -5.42
CA ALA A 282 23.84 1.11 -5.59
C ALA A 282 23.54 1.53 -7.03
N ASN A 283 23.97 0.73 -8.00
CA ASN A 283 23.70 0.91 -9.42
C ASN A 283 23.76 -0.44 -10.13
N THR A 284 22.70 -0.80 -10.83
CA THR A 284 22.59 -2.04 -11.61
C THR A 284 22.66 -1.83 -13.11
N GLU A 285 22.67 -0.58 -13.59
CA GLU A 285 22.88 -0.27 -14.99
C GLU A 285 24.36 0.05 -15.26
N PHE A 286 24.94 -0.51 -16.31
CA PHE A 286 26.33 -0.34 -16.63
C PHE A 286 26.60 -0.15 -18.12
N ASP A 287 27.66 0.59 -18.42
CA ASP A 287 28.27 0.73 -19.74
C ASP A 287 29.81 0.77 -19.59
N ALA A 288 30.51 1.08 -20.66
CA ALA A 288 31.97 1.12 -20.65
C ALA A 288 32.56 2.18 -19.69
N THR A 289 31.78 3.22 -19.36
CA THR A 289 32.21 4.35 -18.54
C THR A 289 31.57 4.39 -17.15
N HIS A 290 30.42 3.73 -17.00
CA HIS A 290 29.65 3.68 -15.77
C HIS A 290 29.54 2.22 -15.30
N PRO A 291 30.37 1.79 -14.34
CA PRO A 291 30.29 0.43 -13.80
C PRO A 291 29.03 0.24 -12.95
N ALA A 292 28.53 -0.97 -12.91
CA ALA A 292 27.56 -1.36 -11.88
C ALA A 292 28.26 -1.40 -10.51
N VAL A 293 27.53 -1.00 -9.47
CA VAL A 293 28.04 -0.91 -8.10
C VAL A 293 27.09 -1.61 -7.15
N PHE A 294 27.58 -2.62 -6.49
CA PHE A 294 26.85 -3.38 -5.49
C PHE A 294 27.82 -3.92 -4.44
N CYS A 295 27.29 -4.42 -3.33
CA CYS A 295 28.11 -5.06 -2.32
C CYS A 295 27.44 -6.31 -1.76
N PHE A 296 28.27 -7.22 -1.29
CA PHE A 296 27.85 -8.42 -0.56
C PHE A 296 28.71 -8.56 0.69
N GLY A 297 28.10 -8.93 1.80
CA GLY A 297 28.82 -9.10 3.06
C GLY A 297 28.07 -9.96 4.06
N THR A 298 28.70 -10.16 5.21
CA THR A 298 28.15 -10.90 6.35
C THR A 298 28.78 -10.40 7.63
N SER A 299 28.06 -10.43 8.74
CA SER A 299 28.61 -10.24 10.09
C SER A 299 29.11 -11.56 10.70
N LYS A 300 28.90 -12.69 10.02
CA LYS A 300 29.32 -14.01 10.51
C LYS A 300 30.78 -14.27 10.18
N LYS A 301 31.42 -15.14 10.98
CA LYS A 301 32.81 -15.58 10.74
C LYS A 301 32.82 -16.80 9.83
N ASP A 302 33.91 -16.95 9.06
CA ASP A 302 34.20 -18.11 8.21
C ASP A 302 33.03 -18.49 7.28
N ALA A 303 32.48 -17.49 6.59
CA ALA A 303 31.36 -17.67 5.65
C ALA A 303 31.90 -17.93 4.25
N TYR A 304 31.66 -19.13 3.73
CA TYR A 304 31.96 -19.49 2.34
C TYR A 304 30.84 -18.99 1.42
N VAL A 305 31.21 -18.10 0.50
CA VAL A 305 30.30 -17.50 -0.46
C VAL A 305 30.72 -17.83 -1.86
N MET A 306 29.85 -18.46 -2.63
CA MET A 306 30.04 -18.70 -4.06
C MET A 306 29.40 -17.56 -4.85
N MET A 307 30.18 -16.87 -5.67
CA MET A 307 29.72 -15.86 -6.61
C MET A 307 29.79 -16.43 -8.04
N ASN A 308 28.68 -16.42 -8.74
CA ASN A 308 28.57 -16.83 -10.13
C ASN A 308 28.04 -15.69 -10.99
N VAL A 309 28.57 -15.55 -12.19
CA VAL A 309 28.15 -14.57 -13.18
C VAL A 309 27.64 -15.29 -14.42
N PHE A 310 26.39 -15.00 -14.80
CA PHE A 310 25.72 -15.62 -15.94
C PHE A 310 25.35 -14.57 -16.99
N SER A 311 25.54 -14.88 -18.27
CA SER A 311 24.90 -14.19 -19.39
C SER A 311 23.93 -15.16 -20.05
N GLY A 312 22.63 -14.88 -19.93
CA GLY A 312 21.58 -15.85 -20.24
C GLY A 312 21.79 -17.14 -19.43
N ASN A 313 21.89 -18.28 -20.10
CA ASN A 313 22.13 -19.59 -19.47
C ASN A 313 23.63 -19.98 -19.41
N LYS A 314 24.53 -19.09 -19.84
CA LYS A 314 25.96 -19.37 -19.86
C LYS A 314 26.64 -18.85 -18.62
N LEU A 315 27.33 -19.74 -17.88
CA LEU A 315 28.21 -19.36 -16.77
C LEU A 315 29.47 -18.71 -17.36
N LEU A 316 29.76 -17.46 -16.98
CA LEU A 316 30.94 -16.71 -17.44
C LEU A 316 32.06 -16.75 -16.40
N GLU A 317 31.71 -16.63 -15.12
CA GLU A 317 32.65 -16.56 -14.00
C GLU A 317 32.07 -17.31 -12.80
N SER A 318 32.93 -18.02 -12.08
CA SER A 318 32.62 -18.61 -10.78
C SER A 318 33.78 -18.37 -9.83
N LYS A 319 33.48 -17.82 -8.67
CA LYS A 319 34.48 -17.45 -7.66
C LYS A 319 33.97 -17.80 -6.26
N THR A 320 34.84 -18.35 -5.44
CA THR A 320 34.56 -18.60 -4.03
C THR A 320 35.31 -17.57 -3.18
N MET A 321 34.63 -17.04 -2.18
CA MET A 321 35.16 -16.09 -1.23
C MET A 321 34.95 -16.63 0.19
N ASN A 322 35.93 -16.42 1.08
CA ASN A 322 35.76 -16.65 2.51
C ASN A 322 35.64 -15.31 3.18
N LEU A 323 34.47 -15.03 3.77
CA LEU A 323 34.17 -13.75 4.40
C LEU A 323 34.03 -13.92 5.91
N SER A 324 34.55 -12.95 6.67
CA SER A 324 34.45 -12.91 8.14
C SER A 324 34.19 -11.47 8.55
N ASP A 325 32.98 -11.18 9.02
CA ASP A 325 32.55 -9.84 9.48
C ASP A 325 33.01 -8.71 8.54
N THR A 326 32.64 -8.83 7.28
CA THR A 326 33.13 -7.93 6.24
C THR A 326 32.12 -7.70 5.11
N ILE A 327 32.27 -6.59 4.42
CA ILE A 327 31.56 -6.26 3.18
C ILE A 327 32.57 -6.20 2.04
N VAL A 328 32.29 -6.88 0.94
CA VAL A 328 33.02 -6.75 -0.33
C VAL A 328 32.24 -5.85 -1.25
N HIS A 329 32.89 -4.80 -1.72
CA HIS A 329 32.34 -3.84 -2.66
C HIS A 329 32.75 -4.20 -4.10
N PHE A 330 31.79 -4.30 -5.00
CA PHE A 330 32.00 -4.62 -6.39
C PHE A 330 31.76 -3.36 -7.25
N LYS A 331 32.75 -3.03 -8.09
CA LYS A 331 32.62 -2.15 -9.23
C LYS A 331 32.75 -3.00 -10.48
N TYR A 332 31.64 -3.28 -11.15
CA TYR A 332 31.59 -4.23 -12.23
C TYR A 332 31.45 -3.50 -13.58
N PRO A 333 32.55 -3.38 -14.36
CA PRO A 333 32.52 -2.70 -15.64
C PRO A 333 31.82 -3.56 -16.69
N TYR A 334 31.18 -2.92 -17.65
CA TYR A 334 30.58 -3.61 -18.80
C TYR A 334 31.66 -4.21 -19.70
N GLN A 335 31.39 -5.39 -20.21
CA GLN A 335 32.19 -6.05 -21.29
C GLN A 335 31.25 -6.47 -22.41
N GLU A 336 31.73 -6.47 -23.67
CA GLU A 336 30.91 -6.85 -24.82
C GLU A 336 30.38 -8.31 -24.74
N SER A 337 31.13 -9.19 -24.08
CA SER A 337 30.71 -10.59 -23.87
C SER A 337 29.46 -10.72 -22.97
N TYR A 338 29.04 -9.65 -22.31
CA TYR A 338 27.86 -9.62 -21.45
C TYR A 338 26.55 -9.38 -22.21
N GLY A 339 26.62 -8.97 -23.48
CA GLY A 339 25.45 -8.70 -24.32
C GLY A 339 24.56 -7.63 -23.69
N ASP A 340 23.28 -7.94 -23.44
CA ASP A 340 22.32 -7.01 -22.82
C ASP A 340 22.45 -6.93 -21.29
N GLY A 341 23.29 -7.79 -20.70
CA GLY A 341 23.55 -7.78 -19.26
C GLY A 341 23.93 -9.14 -18.69
N VAL A 342 24.16 -9.15 -17.38
CA VAL A 342 24.52 -10.35 -16.63
C VAL A 342 23.75 -10.47 -15.33
N LEU A 343 23.60 -11.69 -14.87
CA LEU A 343 23.12 -12.03 -13.53
C LEU A 343 24.33 -12.40 -12.67
N VAL A 344 24.56 -11.62 -11.63
CA VAL A 344 25.55 -11.96 -10.57
C VAL A 344 24.78 -12.60 -9.42
N SER A 345 25.07 -13.85 -9.12
CA SER A 345 24.41 -14.62 -8.07
C SER A 345 25.42 -14.93 -6.96
N PHE A 346 25.01 -14.68 -5.73
CA PHE A 346 25.73 -15.07 -4.53
C PHE A 346 24.98 -16.21 -3.84
N CYS A 347 25.69 -17.22 -3.43
CA CYS A 347 25.14 -18.34 -2.69
C CYS A 347 26.03 -18.66 -1.49
N MET A 348 25.43 -18.79 -0.33
CA MET A 348 26.08 -19.18 0.90
C MET A 348 25.23 -20.23 1.62
N VAL A 349 25.86 -21.25 2.16
CA VAL A 349 25.21 -22.26 3.01
C VAL A 349 25.73 -22.10 4.42
N ARG A 350 24.82 -21.93 5.37
CA ARG A 350 25.16 -21.82 6.79
C ARG A 350 24.04 -22.36 7.66
N ASP A 351 24.42 -23.08 8.70
CA ASP A 351 23.50 -23.64 9.70
C ASP A 351 22.33 -24.44 9.06
N GLY A 352 22.63 -25.17 7.96
CA GLY A 352 21.66 -25.97 7.21
C GLY A 352 20.71 -25.16 6.33
N GLN A 353 20.91 -23.84 6.23
CA GLN A 353 20.10 -22.96 5.37
C GLN A 353 20.91 -22.44 4.18
N VAL A 354 20.21 -22.24 3.07
CA VAL A 354 20.77 -21.65 1.83
C VAL A 354 20.35 -20.20 1.78
N TYR A 355 21.33 -19.31 1.66
CA TYR A 355 21.14 -17.88 1.47
C TYR A 355 21.55 -17.51 0.06
N GLN A 356 20.68 -16.81 -0.67
CA GLN A 356 20.94 -16.41 -2.05
C GLN A 356 20.58 -14.94 -2.24
N GLU A 357 21.48 -14.21 -2.94
CA GLU A 357 21.24 -12.86 -3.43
C GLU A 357 21.63 -12.75 -4.89
N GLN A 358 20.99 -11.84 -5.62
CA GLN A 358 21.22 -11.69 -7.04
C GLN A 358 21.21 -10.21 -7.43
N ALA A 359 22.23 -9.79 -8.20
CA ALA A 359 22.26 -8.52 -8.89
C ALA A 359 22.03 -8.75 -10.40
N ARG A 360 20.97 -8.14 -10.94
CA ARG A 360 20.73 -8.12 -12.40
C ARG A 360 21.33 -6.86 -12.99
N LEU A 361 22.50 -7.01 -13.60
CA LEU A 361 23.19 -5.91 -14.25
C LEU A 361 22.73 -5.79 -15.70
N LYS A 362 22.19 -4.62 -16.07
CA LYS A 362 21.65 -4.35 -17.41
C LYS A 362 22.55 -3.38 -18.15
N LYS A 363 22.73 -3.63 -19.43
CA LYS A 363 23.41 -2.67 -20.31
C LYS A 363 22.62 -1.36 -20.35
N ARG A 364 23.28 -0.26 -20.05
CA ARG A 364 22.72 1.08 -20.15
C ARG A 364 22.54 1.45 -21.63
N LEU A 365 21.33 1.86 -22.00
CA LEU A 365 20.98 2.23 -23.36
C LEU A 365 20.36 3.64 -23.38
N PRO A 366 21.17 4.71 -23.20
CA PRO A 366 20.66 6.08 -23.04
C PRO A 366 19.84 6.54 -24.25
N ASP A 367 20.16 6.06 -25.45
CA ASP A 367 19.52 6.49 -26.71
C ASP A 367 18.20 5.75 -27.04
N LYS A 368 17.78 4.79 -26.19
CA LYS A 368 16.58 3.95 -26.43
C LYS A 368 15.48 4.21 -25.42
N THR A 369 15.43 5.38 -24.83
CA THR A 369 14.35 5.75 -23.92
C THR A 369 13.08 6.08 -24.72
N LEU A 370 12.02 5.27 -24.56
CA LEU A 370 10.72 5.55 -25.17
C LEU A 370 9.91 6.46 -24.25
N THR A 371 9.46 7.59 -24.79
CA THR A 371 8.49 8.45 -24.10
C THR A 371 7.10 8.15 -24.63
N MET A 372 6.25 7.54 -23.79
CA MET A 372 4.85 7.33 -24.13
C MET A 372 4.01 8.52 -23.66
N LYS A 373 3.28 9.16 -24.57
CA LYS A 373 2.22 10.12 -24.26
C LYS A 373 0.87 9.45 -24.45
N TRP A 374 0.07 9.43 -23.42
CA TRP A 374 -1.31 8.96 -23.50
C TRP A 374 -2.21 10.15 -23.85
N GLU A 375 -2.81 10.13 -25.03
CA GLU A 375 -3.90 11.03 -25.37
C GLU A 375 -5.21 10.29 -25.12
N VAL A 376 -5.96 10.76 -24.13
CA VAL A 376 -7.29 10.23 -23.83
C VAL A 376 -8.28 11.11 -24.57
N PHE A 377 -8.84 10.61 -25.66
CA PHE A 377 -9.99 11.23 -26.29
C PHE A 377 -11.19 10.99 -25.36
N ARG A 378 -11.74 12.07 -24.83
CA ARG A 378 -13.05 12.04 -24.18
C ARG A 378 -14.08 12.30 -25.27
N ASP A 379 -14.91 11.31 -25.57
CA ASP A 379 -16.17 11.50 -26.27
C ASP A 379 -17.19 12.16 -25.35
#